data_2a0c594b8a042afda8fd0e028b3f9b5a
#
_entry.id   2a0c594b8a042afda8fd0e028b3f9b5a
#
_cell.length_a   1.000
_cell.length_b   1.000
_cell.length_c   1.000
_cell.angle_alpha   90.00
_cell.angle_beta   90.00
_cell.angle_gamma   90.00
#
_symmetry.space_group_name_H-M   'P 1'
#
loop_
_entity.id
_entity.type
_entity.pdbx_description
1 polymer ?
#
loop_
_entity_poly.entity_id
_entity_poly.type
_entity_poly.pdbx_seq_one_letter_code
_entity_poly.pdbx_strand_id
1 'polypeptide(L)'
;MNIIDTTIEKEILVISGGSIKGFTSLGCITKLKELQIINNIKVYCGSSIGATICLLLLIGYESHQLYQIIYGIDSDIFIDYDNDIIDDSCFGISTSNAFINVLTVLLKKKDIDPDITFKQLYELIPKKLIVTGVCLNDLSLNYFDYDKTPDMSVLLAIRISISLPFLFKPVSYNNKIWIDGGCLNDYPIELFDNELEKVIGIYTRDNYDVIVPEFENKFTYIYQVIKCMLKSICVYKLDTYKKYTIKIVVDSGTSSVFSVTNEDKQRLYDLGYNFPYTVISTNNKPNADNKPNTDNKTNADNKTNADK
;
A
#
# COMPACT_ATOMS: atom_id res chain seq x y z
N MET A 1 15.09 7.91 10.14
CA MET A 1 14.01 8.19 11.12
C MET A 1 12.98 9.05 10.42
N ASN A 2 11.70 8.69 10.50
CA ASN A 2 10.61 9.46 9.89
C ASN A 2 10.27 10.68 10.75
N ILE A 3 10.00 11.82 10.12
CA ILE A 3 9.58 13.05 10.79
C ILE A 3 8.12 13.30 10.41
N ILE A 4 7.26 13.46 11.40
CA ILE A 4 5.84 13.78 11.20
C ILE A 4 5.60 15.19 11.74
N ASP A 5 5.41 16.12 10.82
CA ASP A 5 5.10 17.50 11.13
C ASP A 5 3.56 17.66 11.27
N THR A 6 3.09 17.91 12.50
CA THR A 6 1.68 18.12 12.82
C THR A 6 1.34 19.58 13.10
N THR A 7 2.22 20.51 12.75
CA THR A 7 1.96 21.95 12.86
C THR A 7 0.80 22.39 11.96
N ILE A 8 0.61 21.67 10.85
CA ILE A 8 -0.51 21.83 9.91
C ILE A 8 -1.29 20.51 9.89
N GLU A 9 -2.62 20.62 9.97
CA GLU A 9 -3.53 19.50 9.93
C GLU A 9 -3.37 18.70 8.62
N LYS A 10 -3.36 17.36 8.73
CA LYS A 10 -3.24 16.49 7.58
C LYS A 10 -4.63 16.21 6.99
N GLU A 11 -4.81 16.63 5.75
CA GLU A 11 -6.06 16.52 4.99
C GLU A 11 -5.94 15.52 3.82
N ILE A 12 -4.72 15.15 3.44
CA ILE A 12 -4.43 14.33 2.26
C ILE A 12 -3.59 13.14 2.68
N LEU A 13 -4.11 11.94 2.43
CA LEU A 13 -3.40 10.68 2.67
C LEU A 13 -3.00 10.06 1.33
N VAL A 14 -1.70 9.84 1.15
CA VAL A 14 -1.15 9.18 -0.04
C VAL A 14 -0.54 7.85 0.35
N ILE A 15 -0.98 6.75 -0.27
CA ILE A 15 -0.50 5.39 0.03
C ILE A 15 0.09 4.76 -1.23
N SER A 16 1.34 4.30 -1.13
CA SER A 16 2.00 3.60 -2.22
C SER A 16 1.37 2.23 -2.50
N GLY A 17 1.58 1.72 -3.68
CA GLY A 17 1.39 0.32 -3.99
C GLY A 17 2.36 -0.57 -3.19
N GLY A 18 2.31 -1.88 -3.43
CA GLY A 18 3.26 -2.77 -2.77
C GLY A 18 2.75 -4.17 -2.46
N SER A 19 1.66 -4.63 -3.06
CA SER A 19 1.14 -5.99 -2.86
C SER A 19 0.98 -6.32 -1.36
N ILE A 20 1.61 -7.40 -0.86
CA ILE A 20 1.55 -7.83 0.55
C ILE A 20 2.03 -6.75 1.54
N LYS A 21 2.83 -5.77 1.11
CA LYS A 21 3.25 -4.64 1.96
C LYS A 21 2.08 -3.73 2.39
N GLY A 22 0.89 -3.94 1.83
CA GLY A 22 -0.35 -3.33 2.33
C GLY A 22 -0.59 -3.59 3.82
N PHE A 23 -0.17 -4.75 4.35
CA PHE A 23 -0.23 -5.02 5.80
C PHE A 23 0.62 -4.03 6.61
N THR A 24 1.80 -3.69 6.11
CA THR A 24 2.66 -2.67 6.72
C THR A 24 1.99 -1.29 6.69
N SER A 25 1.34 -0.95 5.58
CA SER A 25 0.57 0.30 5.49
C SER A 25 -0.59 0.32 6.49
N LEU A 26 -1.32 -0.78 6.68
CA LEU A 26 -2.40 -0.88 7.67
C LEU A 26 -1.88 -0.68 9.11
N GLY A 27 -0.75 -1.29 9.47
CA GLY A 27 -0.12 -1.08 10.77
C GLY A 27 0.26 0.39 11.00
N CYS A 28 0.88 1.02 10.00
CA CYS A 28 1.24 2.44 10.04
C CYS A 28 0.01 3.34 10.21
N ILE A 29 -1.06 3.09 9.44
CA ILE A 29 -2.32 3.83 9.53
C ILE A 29 -2.94 3.68 10.91
N THR A 30 -2.93 2.47 11.49
CA THR A 30 -3.42 2.25 12.87
C THR A 30 -2.67 3.14 13.85
N LYS A 31 -1.34 3.18 13.76
CA LYS A 31 -0.52 4.03 14.61
C LYS A 31 -0.81 5.52 14.41
N LEU A 32 -0.96 5.97 13.19
CA LEU A 32 -1.29 7.37 12.87
C LEU A 32 -2.68 7.79 13.39
N LYS A 33 -3.65 6.87 13.39
CA LYS A 33 -4.97 7.08 13.98
C LYS A 33 -4.90 7.22 15.50
N GLU A 34 -4.18 6.35 16.20
CA GLU A 34 -3.95 6.46 17.64
C GLU A 34 -3.29 7.78 18.02
N LEU A 35 -2.36 8.25 17.19
CA LEU A 35 -1.71 9.56 17.36
C LEU A 35 -2.60 10.74 16.94
N GLN A 36 -3.81 10.50 16.47
CA GLN A 36 -4.79 11.48 15.99
C GLN A 36 -4.30 12.36 14.81
N ILE A 37 -3.34 11.86 14.04
CA ILE A 37 -2.70 12.60 12.95
C ILE A 37 -3.56 12.60 11.68
N ILE A 38 -4.33 11.54 11.44
CA ILE A 38 -5.11 11.34 10.21
C ILE A 38 -6.63 11.32 10.47
N ASN A 39 -7.10 12.10 11.43
CA ASN A 39 -8.53 12.14 11.77
C ASN A 39 -9.37 12.91 10.73
N ASN A 40 -8.78 13.89 10.05
CA ASN A 40 -9.49 14.82 9.17
C ASN A 40 -9.10 14.69 7.69
N ILE A 41 -8.81 13.46 7.25
CA ILE A 41 -8.48 13.21 5.84
C ILE A 41 -9.70 13.44 4.96
N LYS A 42 -9.52 14.30 3.95
CA LYS A 42 -10.51 14.70 2.93
C LYS A 42 -10.18 14.08 1.56
N VAL A 43 -8.90 13.80 1.31
CA VAL A 43 -8.43 13.23 0.04
C VAL A 43 -7.64 11.96 0.32
N TYR A 44 -8.05 10.89 -0.34
CA TYR A 44 -7.40 9.58 -0.30
C TYR A 44 -6.83 9.28 -1.68
N CYS A 45 -5.53 9.13 -1.80
CA CYS A 45 -4.84 8.88 -3.06
C CYS A 45 -3.96 7.65 -2.95
N GLY A 46 -4.06 6.73 -3.90
CA GLY A 46 -3.26 5.53 -3.85
C GLY A 46 -3.05 4.85 -5.19
N SER A 47 -2.07 3.97 -5.22
CA SER A 47 -1.75 3.07 -6.32
C SER A 47 -1.90 1.63 -5.88
N SER A 48 -2.42 0.75 -6.74
CA SER A 48 -2.52 -0.69 -6.48
C SER A 48 -3.21 -1.00 -5.12
N ILE A 49 -2.58 -1.77 -4.26
CA ILE A 49 -3.12 -2.07 -2.92
C ILE A 49 -3.33 -0.79 -2.08
N GLY A 50 -2.52 0.25 -2.31
CA GLY A 50 -2.71 1.54 -1.65
C GLY A 50 -4.04 2.20 -2.02
N ALA A 51 -4.47 2.11 -3.29
CA ALA A 51 -5.78 2.59 -3.73
C ALA A 51 -6.92 1.80 -3.09
N THR A 52 -6.76 0.48 -2.96
CA THR A 52 -7.72 -0.38 -2.25
C THR A 52 -7.87 0.02 -0.79
N ILE A 53 -6.76 0.22 -0.07
CA ILE A 53 -6.76 0.68 1.32
C ILE A 53 -7.42 2.06 1.43
N CYS A 54 -7.11 2.98 0.53
CA CYS A 54 -7.73 4.30 0.47
C CYS A 54 -9.26 4.23 0.33
N LEU A 55 -9.78 3.40 -0.59
CA LEU A 55 -11.22 3.17 -0.74
C LEU A 55 -11.84 2.68 0.56
N LEU A 56 -11.27 1.63 1.17
CA LEU A 56 -11.84 1.01 2.36
C LEU A 56 -11.82 1.94 3.58
N LEU A 57 -10.78 2.74 3.74
CA LEU A 57 -10.72 3.78 4.78
C LEU A 57 -11.74 4.90 4.53
N LEU A 58 -11.89 5.33 3.28
CA LEU A 58 -12.84 6.37 2.89
C LEU A 58 -14.28 5.96 3.22
N ILE A 59 -14.65 4.70 2.97
CA ILE A 59 -15.99 4.17 3.29
C ILE A 59 -16.16 3.77 4.75
N GLY A 60 -15.20 4.10 5.63
CA GLY A 60 -15.34 3.99 7.08
C GLY A 60 -14.94 2.65 7.70
N TYR A 61 -14.05 1.91 7.06
CA TYR A 61 -13.34 0.83 7.75
C TYR A 61 -12.16 1.39 8.54
N GLU A 62 -11.95 0.87 9.74
CA GLU A 62 -10.74 1.14 10.50
C GLU A 62 -9.61 0.17 10.07
N SER A 63 -8.37 0.66 10.08
CA SER A 63 -7.23 -0.12 9.59
C SER A 63 -7.02 -1.44 10.33
N HIS A 64 -7.24 -1.47 11.65
CA HIS A 64 -7.17 -2.70 12.44
C HIS A 64 -8.28 -3.70 12.09
N GLN A 65 -9.48 -3.23 11.73
CA GLN A 65 -10.57 -4.09 11.26
C GLN A 65 -10.20 -4.70 9.89
N LEU A 66 -9.64 -3.90 8.99
CA LEU A 66 -9.16 -4.39 7.69
C LEU A 66 -8.09 -5.45 7.87
N TYR A 67 -7.14 -5.20 8.77
CA TYR A 67 -6.13 -6.20 9.11
C TYR A 67 -6.76 -7.51 9.58
N GLN A 68 -7.70 -7.47 10.52
CA GLN A 68 -8.38 -8.66 11.03
C GLN A 68 -9.15 -9.42 9.94
N ILE A 69 -9.85 -8.70 9.06
CA ILE A 69 -10.59 -9.30 7.93
C ILE A 69 -9.62 -10.04 7.00
N ILE A 70 -8.53 -9.38 6.59
CA ILE A 70 -7.58 -9.95 5.63
C ILE A 70 -6.72 -11.03 6.29
N TYR A 71 -6.42 -10.91 7.60
CA TYR A 71 -5.70 -11.94 8.35
C TYR A 71 -6.43 -13.28 8.32
N GLY A 72 -7.75 -13.26 8.45
CA GLY A 72 -8.60 -14.46 8.41
C GLY A 72 -8.84 -15.05 7.00
N ILE A 73 -8.38 -14.36 5.94
CA ILE A 73 -8.54 -14.84 4.56
C ILE A 73 -7.22 -15.52 4.13
N ASP A 74 -7.33 -16.72 3.58
CA ASP A 74 -6.18 -17.37 2.96
C ASP A 74 -5.71 -16.58 1.74
N SER A 75 -4.42 -16.29 1.63
CA SER A 75 -3.88 -15.45 0.55
C SER A 75 -4.08 -16.08 -0.84
N ASP A 76 -4.17 -17.40 -0.91
CA ASP A 76 -4.40 -18.13 -2.17
C ASP A 76 -5.79 -17.83 -2.78
N ILE A 77 -6.74 -17.40 -1.95
CA ILE A 77 -8.07 -16.97 -2.42
C ILE A 77 -8.02 -15.75 -3.35
N PHE A 78 -7.00 -14.91 -3.22
CA PHE A 78 -6.88 -13.70 -4.05
C PHE A 78 -6.38 -13.98 -5.47
N ILE A 79 -5.94 -15.21 -5.74
CA ILE A 79 -5.41 -15.63 -7.04
C ILE A 79 -6.34 -16.70 -7.60
N ASP A 80 -7.27 -16.28 -8.42
CA ASP A 80 -8.11 -17.15 -9.22
C ASP A 80 -7.32 -17.57 -10.47
N TYR A 81 -6.73 -18.76 -10.43
CA TYR A 81 -6.03 -19.30 -11.60
C TYR A 81 -7.01 -19.47 -12.76
N ASP A 82 -6.69 -18.85 -13.89
CA ASP A 82 -7.44 -19.08 -15.11
C ASP A 82 -7.03 -20.42 -15.72
N ASN A 83 -8.00 -21.27 -16.03
CA ASN A 83 -7.73 -22.59 -16.65
C ASN A 83 -7.15 -22.46 -18.08
N ASP A 84 -7.23 -21.27 -18.69
CA ASP A 84 -6.76 -20.98 -20.04
C ASP A 84 -5.30 -20.47 -20.07
N ILE A 85 -4.50 -20.76 -19.03
CA ILE A 85 -3.08 -20.32 -18.90
C ILE A 85 -2.20 -20.76 -20.12
N ILE A 86 -2.68 -21.69 -20.94
CA ILE A 86 -1.93 -22.26 -22.07
C ILE A 86 -2.10 -21.43 -23.35
N ASP A 87 -3.03 -20.49 -23.42
CA ASP A 87 -3.26 -19.66 -24.59
C ASP A 87 -2.30 -18.46 -24.61
N ASP A 88 -1.60 -18.25 -25.72
CA ASP A 88 -0.73 -17.09 -25.98
C ASP A 88 -1.45 -15.74 -25.83
N SER A 89 -2.78 -15.72 -25.85
CA SER A 89 -3.61 -14.53 -25.58
C SER A 89 -3.77 -14.23 -24.09
N CYS A 90 -3.31 -15.12 -23.20
CA CYS A 90 -3.49 -14.98 -21.76
C CYS A 90 -2.36 -14.14 -21.15
N PHE A 91 -2.58 -12.83 -20.99
CA PHE A 91 -1.59 -11.86 -20.49
C PHE A 91 -1.42 -11.83 -18.96
N GLY A 92 -2.07 -12.74 -18.20
CA GLY A 92 -1.97 -12.83 -16.75
C GLY A 92 -2.50 -14.15 -16.21
N ILE A 93 -2.00 -14.59 -15.06
CA ILE A 93 -2.35 -15.90 -14.45
C ILE A 93 -3.64 -15.86 -13.63
N SER A 94 -4.13 -14.67 -13.24
CA SER A 94 -5.34 -14.48 -12.46
C SER A 94 -6.24 -13.40 -13.08
N THR A 95 -7.56 -13.61 -12.98
CA THR A 95 -8.55 -12.63 -13.45
C THR A 95 -8.75 -11.47 -12.47
N SER A 96 -8.26 -11.56 -11.24
CA SER A 96 -8.55 -10.68 -10.11
C SER A 96 -10.03 -10.68 -9.64
N ASN A 97 -10.88 -11.55 -10.17
CA ASN A 97 -12.30 -11.59 -9.78
C ASN A 97 -12.48 -11.92 -8.29
N ALA A 98 -11.68 -12.85 -7.76
CA ALA A 98 -11.73 -13.22 -6.35
C ALA A 98 -11.46 -12.03 -5.44
N PHE A 99 -10.45 -11.23 -5.77
CA PHE A 99 -10.14 -9.99 -5.05
C PHE A 99 -11.30 -8.98 -5.12
N ILE A 100 -11.85 -8.74 -6.32
CA ILE A 100 -12.99 -7.82 -6.51
C ILE A 100 -14.24 -8.31 -5.79
N ASN A 101 -14.47 -9.63 -5.73
CA ASN A 101 -15.58 -10.20 -4.96
C ASN A 101 -15.46 -9.90 -3.46
N VAL A 102 -14.26 -9.96 -2.88
CA VAL A 102 -14.04 -9.57 -1.48
C VAL A 102 -14.40 -8.08 -1.28
N LEU A 103 -13.95 -7.19 -2.18
CA LEU A 103 -14.30 -5.77 -2.10
C LEU A 103 -15.80 -5.54 -2.26
N THR A 104 -16.46 -6.27 -3.17
CA THR A 104 -17.91 -6.25 -3.34
C THR A 104 -18.65 -6.56 -2.03
N VAL A 105 -18.21 -7.59 -1.31
CA VAL A 105 -18.77 -7.95 0.00
C VAL A 105 -18.52 -6.82 1.02
N LEU A 106 -17.32 -6.21 1.01
CA LEU A 106 -16.97 -5.14 1.93
C LEU A 106 -17.80 -3.87 1.67
N LEU A 107 -18.02 -3.49 0.40
CA LEU A 107 -18.92 -2.37 0.08
C LEU A 107 -20.35 -2.64 0.55
N LYS A 108 -20.90 -3.83 0.24
CA LYS A 108 -22.25 -4.21 0.68
C LYS A 108 -22.41 -4.20 2.20
N LYS A 109 -21.39 -4.57 2.98
CA LYS A 109 -21.40 -4.47 4.44
C LYS A 109 -21.46 -3.04 4.97
N LYS A 110 -21.19 -2.06 4.12
CA LYS A 110 -21.32 -0.62 4.39
C LYS A 110 -22.54 0.00 3.71
N ASP A 111 -23.47 -0.84 3.21
CA ASP A 111 -24.65 -0.42 2.46
C ASP A 111 -24.32 0.41 1.21
N ILE A 112 -23.18 0.14 0.57
CA ILE A 112 -22.71 0.81 -0.64
C ILE A 112 -22.89 -0.15 -1.83
N ASP A 113 -23.48 0.38 -2.91
CA ASP A 113 -23.60 -0.35 -4.17
C ASP A 113 -22.21 -0.67 -4.75
N PRO A 114 -21.89 -1.92 -5.07
CA PRO A 114 -20.62 -2.26 -5.72
C PRO A 114 -20.38 -1.58 -7.07
N ASP A 115 -21.44 -1.21 -7.78
CA ASP A 115 -21.36 -0.52 -9.06
C ASP A 115 -21.27 1.02 -8.91
N ILE A 116 -21.15 1.51 -7.67
CA ILE A 116 -21.09 2.94 -7.37
C ILE A 116 -20.00 3.64 -8.21
N THR A 117 -20.37 4.77 -8.83
CA THR A 117 -19.43 5.61 -9.59
C THR A 117 -18.65 6.56 -8.67
N PHE A 118 -17.56 7.15 -9.17
CA PHE A 118 -16.80 8.14 -8.40
C PHE A 118 -17.68 9.35 -8.00
N LYS A 119 -18.56 9.80 -8.89
CA LYS A 119 -19.50 10.90 -8.60
C LYS A 119 -20.46 10.53 -7.48
N GLN A 120 -21.11 9.37 -7.59
CA GLN A 120 -22.06 8.88 -6.58
C GLN A 120 -21.37 8.64 -5.22
N LEU A 121 -20.14 8.10 -5.22
CA LEU A 121 -19.37 7.91 -3.99
C LEU A 121 -19.07 9.26 -3.32
N TYR A 122 -18.67 10.28 -4.09
CA TYR A 122 -18.41 11.61 -3.56
C TYR A 122 -19.68 12.30 -3.05
N GLU A 123 -20.81 12.12 -3.72
CA GLU A 123 -22.12 12.63 -3.26
C GLU A 123 -22.56 11.95 -1.96
N LEU A 124 -22.28 10.66 -1.80
CA LEU A 124 -22.58 9.91 -0.57
C LEU A 124 -21.62 10.24 0.57
N ILE A 125 -20.34 10.33 0.29
CA ILE A 125 -19.26 10.60 1.25
C ILE A 125 -18.39 11.70 0.63
N PRO A 126 -18.52 12.98 1.07
CA PRO A 126 -17.83 14.12 0.46
C PRO A 126 -16.31 14.11 0.75
N LYS A 127 -15.64 13.03 0.36
CA LYS A 127 -14.20 12.82 0.42
C LYS A 127 -13.73 12.34 -0.94
N LYS A 128 -12.60 12.86 -1.40
CA LYS A 128 -12.07 12.53 -2.72
C LYS A 128 -11.25 11.25 -2.68
N LEU A 129 -11.55 10.32 -3.58
CA LEU A 129 -10.73 9.16 -3.88
C LEU A 129 -10.01 9.40 -5.21
N ILE A 130 -8.69 9.13 -5.24
CA ILE A 130 -7.86 9.18 -6.44
C ILE A 130 -7.16 7.83 -6.60
N VAL A 131 -7.38 7.20 -7.74
CA VAL A 131 -6.85 5.88 -8.08
C VAL A 131 -5.99 5.98 -9.34
N THR A 132 -4.83 5.33 -9.37
CA THR A 132 -3.94 5.34 -10.53
C THR A 132 -4.20 4.17 -11.46
N GLY A 133 -3.97 4.39 -12.76
CA GLY A 133 -3.98 3.35 -13.78
C GLY A 133 -3.12 3.73 -14.98
N VAL A 134 -2.56 2.76 -15.68
CA VAL A 134 -1.76 2.97 -16.89
C VAL A 134 -2.50 2.46 -18.10
N CYS A 135 -2.63 3.30 -19.11
CA CYS A 135 -3.14 2.94 -20.42
C CYS A 135 -2.00 2.44 -21.30
N LEU A 136 -2.06 1.17 -21.74
CA LEU A 136 -1.02 0.59 -22.59
C LEU A 136 -1.07 1.08 -24.04
N ASN A 137 -2.24 1.54 -24.53
CA ASN A 137 -2.39 1.96 -25.91
C ASN A 137 -1.65 3.27 -26.23
N ASP A 138 -1.52 4.15 -25.23
CA ASP A 138 -0.85 5.45 -25.36
C ASP A 138 0.28 5.65 -24.33
N LEU A 139 0.59 4.62 -23.55
CA LEU A 139 1.63 4.59 -22.52
C LEU A 139 1.48 5.71 -21.47
N SER A 140 0.25 6.10 -21.19
CA SER A 140 -0.06 7.22 -20.28
C SER A 140 -0.44 6.74 -18.88
N LEU A 141 0.04 7.49 -17.89
CA LEU A 141 -0.45 7.40 -16.51
C LEU A 141 -1.75 8.21 -16.39
N ASN A 142 -2.75 7.61 -15.79
CA ASN A 142 -4.05 8.24 -15.59
C ASN A 142 -4.44 8.18 -14.12
N TYR A 143 -5.24 9.17 -13.70
CA TYR A 143 -5.80 9.28 -12.37
C TYR A 143 -7.33 9.28 -12.49
N PHE A 144 -7.97 8.33 -11.82
CA PHE A 144 -9.41 8.18 -11.79
C PHE A 144 -9.95 8.81 -10.51
N ASP A 145 -10.84 9.78 -10.67
CA ASP A 145 -11.49 10.46 -9.57
C ASP A 145 -12.83 11.07 -10.04
N TYR A 146 -13.60 11.69 -9.13
CA TYR A 146 -14.92 12.24 -9.45
C TYR A 146 -14.86 13.46 -10.41
N ASP A 147 -13.72 14.14 -10.53
CA ASP A 147 -13.56 15.27 -11.46
C ASP A 147 -13.25 14.79 -12.89
N LYS A 148 -12.39 13.76 -13.01
CA LYS A 148 -11.87 13.30 -14.30
C LYS A 148 -12.68 12.16 -14.90
N THR A 149 -13.20 11.27 -14.06
CA THR A 149 -13.94 10.06 -14.47
C THR A 149 -15.20 9.86 -13.61
N PRO A 150 -16.11 10.85 -13.55
CA PRO A 150 -17.26 10.85 -12.64
C PRO A 150 -18.14 9.61 -12.77
N ASP A 151 -18.34 9.13 -13.99
CA ASP A 151 -19.26 8.02 -14.31
C ASP A 151 -18.59 6.63 -14.31
N MET A 152 -17.28 6.57 -14.02
CA MET A 152 -16.55 5.31 -13.92
C MET A 152 -16.87 4.62 -12.59
N SER A 153 -17.12 3.29 -12.62
CA SER A 153 -17.24 2.50 -11.40
C SER A 153 -15.94 2.53 -10.60
N VAL A 154 -16.08 2.73 -9.29
CA VAL A 154 -14.93 2.74 -8.37
C VAL A 154 -14.22 1.38 -8.35
N LEU A 155 -14.98 0.27 -8.31
CA LEU A 155 -14.39 -1.07 -8.35
C LEU A 155 -13.68 -1.37 -9.68
N LEU A 156 -14.15 -0.82 -10.80
CA LEU A 156 -13.44 -0.93 -12.08
C LEU A 156 -12.09 -0.21 -12.03
N ALA A 157 -12.03 1.00 -11.45
CA ALA A 157 -10.77 1.72 -11.27
C ALA A 157 -9.80 0.99 -10.34
N ILE A 158 -10.31 0.43 -9.24
CA ILE A 158 -9.48 -0.41 -8.33
C ILE A 158 -8.96 -1.65 -9.09
N ARG A 159 -9.82 -2.32 -9.88
CA ARG A 159 -9.41 -3.48 -10.69
C ARG A 159 -8.28 -3.13 -11.66
N ILE A 160 -8.38 -1.98 -12.34
CA ILE A 160 -7.30 -1.48 -13.19
C ILE A 160 -6.03 -1.27 -12.34
N SER A 161 -6.17 -0.58 -11.21
CA SER A 161 -5.03 -0.19 -10.38
C SER A 161 -4.26 -1.36 -9.77
N ILE A 162 -4.91 -2.52 -9.57
CA ILE A 162 -4.27 -3.73 -9.05
C ILE A 162 -3.81 -4.70 -10.15
N SER A 163 -4.09 -4.41 -11.43
CA SER A 163 -3.76 -5.31 -12.55
C SER A 163 -2.28 -5.30 -12.88
N LEU A 164 -1.46 -5.80 -11.93
CA LEU A 164 -0.02 -5.95 -12.08
C LEU A 164 0.28 -6.89 -13.26
N PRO A 165 1.05 -6.46 -14.27
CA PRO A 165 1.37 -7.25 -15.44
C PRO A 165 1.90 -8.64 -15.09
N PHE A 166 1.54 -9.64 -15.89
CA PHE A 166 1.87 -11.06 -15.75
C PHE A 166 1.22 -11.77 -14.54
N LEU A 167 0.84 -11.05 -13.51
CA LEU A 167 0.11 -11.60 -12.37
C LEU A 167 -1.40 -11.57 -12.62
N PHE A 168 -1.92 -10.40 -12.93
CA PHE A 168 -3.33 -10.21 -13.25
C PHE A 168 -3.53 -9.89 -14.72
N LYS A 169 -4.68 -10.34 -15.27
CA LYS A 169 -5.09 -9.97 -16.62
C LYS A 169 -5.26 -8.45 -16.72
N PRO A 170 -4.81 -7.83 -17.82
CA PRO A 170 -5.10 -6.42 -18.07
C PRO A 170 -6.61 -6.20 -18.23
N VAL A 171 -7.06 -4.99 -17.98
CA VAL A 171 -8.47 -4.62 -18.03
C VAL A 171 -8.79 -3.90 -19.32
N SER A 172 -9.81 -4.39 -20.07
CA SER A 172 -10.34 -3.67 -21.23
C SER A 172 -11.41 -2.68 -20.77
N TYR A 173 -11.20 -1.40 -21.05
CA TYR A 173 -12.16 -0.34 -20.75
C TYR A 173 -12.08 0.77 -21.79
N ASN A 174 -13.23 1.20 -22.34
CA ASN A 174 -13.34 2.24 -23.38
C ASN A 174 -12.42 1.97 -24.61
N ASN A 175 -12.41 0.74 -25.10
CA ASN A 175 -11.58 0.28 -26.23
C ASN A 175 -10.06 0.47 -26.00
N LYS A 176 -9.64 0.56 -24.75
CA LYS A 176 -8.24 0.66 -24.33
C LYS A 176 -7.90 -0.48 -23.37
N ILE A 177 -6.63 -0.79 -23.27
CA ILE A 177 -6.06 -1.81 -22.38
C ILE A 177 -5.37 -1.11 -21.21
N TRP A 178 -5.72 -1.51 -20.01
CA TRP A 178 -5.29 -0.88 -18.77
C TRP A 178 -4.59 -1.87 -17.85
N ILE A 179 -3.56 -1.38 -17.16
CA ILE A 179 -2.78 -2.12 -16.17
C ILE A 179 -2.57 -1.28 -14.91
N ASP A 180 -1.93 -1.89 -13.91
CA ASP A 180 -1.59 -1.28 -12.61
C ASP A 180 -0.88 0.07 -12.79
N GLY A 181 -1.39 1.08 -12.07
CA GLY A 181 -0.83 2.43 -12.05
C GLY A 181 0.61 2.48 -11.54
N GLY A 182 0.97 1.55 -10.65
CA GLY A 182 2.32 1.43 -10.10
C GLY A 182 3.40 1.18 -11.15
N CYS A 183 3.03 0.67 -12.34
CA CYS A 183 3.97 0.49 -13.43
C CYS A 183 4.65 1.79 -13.89
N LEU A 184 3.97 2.93 -13.76
CA LEU A 184 4.53 4.27 -14.06
C LEU A 184 4.64 5.14 -12.80
N ASN A 185 3.74 4.98 -11.84
CA ASN A 185 3.72 5.78 -10.63
C ASN A 185 3.13 5.03 -9.43
N ASP A 186 3.99 4.37 -8.69
CA ASP A 186 3.62 3.61 -7.49
C ASP A 186 3.26 4.51 -6.29
N TYR A 187 3.66 5.78 -6.32
CA TYR A 187 3.47 6.72 -5.21
C TYR A 187 3.19 8.14 -5.72
N PRO A 188 1.90 8.49 -5.95
CA PRO A 188 1.50 9.71 -6.65
C PRO A 188 1.48 10.99 -5.78
N ILE A 189 2.47 11.19 -4.92
CA ILE A 189 2.53 12.32 -3.99
C ILE A 189 2.69 13.67 -4.68
N GLU A 190 3.34 13.71 -5.85
CA GLU A 190 3.55 14.93 -6.66
C GLU A 190 2.26 15.60 -7.14
N LEU A 191 1.14 14.87 -7.13
CA LEU A 191 -0.17 15.49 -7.41
C LEU A 191 -0.51 16.65 -6.46
N PHE A 192 0.17 16.69 -5.32
CA PHE A 192 -0.11 17.61 -4.23
C PHE A 192 1.03 18.60 -3.98
N ASP A 193 1.89 18.87 -4.98
CA ASP A 193 3.06 19.77 -4.85
C ASP A 193 2.70 21.14 -4.30
N ASN A 194 1.49 21.63 -4.58
CA ASN A 194 1.00 22.92 -4.09
C ASN A 194 0.43 22.87 -2.65
N GLU A 195 0.28 21.67 -2.06
CA GLU A 195 -0.37 21.46 -0.76
C GLU A 195 0.39 20.47 0.11
N LEU A 196 1.67 20.25 -0.12
CA LEU A 196 2.49 19.23 0.56
C LEU A 196 2.42 19.30 2.10
N GLU A 197 2.27 20.48 2.67
CA GLU A 197 2.15 20.64 4.13
C GLU A 197 0.90 19.94 4.71
N LYS A 198 -0.16 19.77 3.90
CA LYS A 198 -1.36 19.02 4.28
C LYS A 198 -1.26 17.52 4.00
N VAL A 199 -0.20 17.08 3.32
CA VAL A 199 -0.02 15.69 2.95
C VAL A 199 0.61 14.89 4.10
N ILE A 200 0.13 13.67 4.26
CA ILE A 200 0.87 12.59 4.91
C ILE A 200 0.92 11.40 3.95
N GLY A 201 2.13 11.02 3.57
CA GLY A 201 2.37 9.91 2.67
C GLY A 201 2.88 8.69 3.40
N ILE A 202 2.44 7.51 3.01
CA ILE A 202 2.94 6.21 3.48
C ILE A 202 3.54 5.50 2.28
N TYR A 203 4.85 5.27 2.35
CA TYR A 203 5.60 4.58 1.32
C TYR A 203 6.27 3.32 1.88
N THR A 204 5.84 2.17 1.39
CA THR A 204 6.43 0.88 1.75
C THR A 204 7.25 0.35 0.59
N ARG A 205 8.50 0.00 0.85
CA ARG A 205 9.40 -0.55 -0.18
C ARG A 205 10.09 -1.82 0.30
N ASP A 206 10.51 -2.64 -0.65
CA ASP A 206 11.41 -3.75 -0.35
C ASP A 206 12.78 -3.24 0.10
N ASN A 207 13.44 -4.04 0.94
CA ASN A 207 14.86 -3.87 1.20
C ASN A 207 15.63 -4.36 -0.03
N TYR A 208 16.16 -3.43 -0.81
CA TYR A 208 16.91 -3.74 -2.03
C TYR A 208 18.33 -4.23 -1.76
N ASP A 209 18.77 -4.23 -0.51
CA ASP A 209 20.09 -4.72 -0.11
C ASP A 209 20.07 -6.25 0.10
N VAL A 210 18.89 -6.86 0.13
CA VAL A 210 18.73 -8.33 0.19
C VAL A 210 19.01 -8.91 -1.18
N ILE A 211 20.04 -9.75 -1.25
CA ILE A 211 20.41 -10.48 -2.47
C ILE A 211 19.47 -11.68 -2.62
N VAL A 212 18.82 -11.78 -3.77
CA VAL A 212 18.07 -12.99 -4.16
C VAL A 212 19.05 -13.91 -4.89
N PRO A 213 19.48 -15.01 -4.30
CA PRO A 213 20.59 -15.83 -4.85
C PRO A 213 20.19 -16.57 -6.13
N GLU A 214 18.92 -17.04 -6.20
CA GLU A 214 18.41 -17.83 -7.32
C GLU A 214 16.93 -17.54 -7.57
N PHE A 215 16.46 -17.82 -8.78
CA PHE A 215 15.04 -17.71 -9.13
C PHE A 215 14.43 -19.11 -9.18
N GLU A 216 13.46 -19.36 -8.32
CA GLU A 216 12.78 -20.66 -8.22
C GLU A 216 11.99 -21.01 -9.50
N ASN A 217 11.47 -19.98 -10.18
CA ASN A 217 10.67 -20.14 -11.40
C ASN A 217 10.63 -18.86 -12.23
N LYS A 218 10.06 -18.97 -13.46
CA LYS A 218 9.94 -17.84 -14.39
C LYS A 218 9.15 -16.64 -13.83
N PHE A 219 8.19 -16.86 -12.94
CA PHE A 219 7.38 -15.77 -12.37
C PHE A 219 8.18 -14.97 -11.35
N THR A 220 8.97 -15.61 -10.51
CA THR A 220 9.87 -14.92 -9.57
C THR A 220 10.91 -14.09 -10.33
N TYR A 221 11.41 -14.60 -11.46
CA TYR A 221 12.31 -13.86 -12.34
C TYR A 221 11.62 -12.62 -12.93
N ILE A 222 10.43 -12.77 -13.55
CA ILE A 222 9.66 -11.66 -14.13
C ILE A 222 9.33 -10.62 -13.08
N TYR A 223 8.87 -11.06 -11.91
CA TYR A 223 8.57 -10.16 -10.79
C TYR A 223 9.80 -9.36 -10.34
N GLN A 224 10.96 -9.98 -10.31
CA GLN A 224 12.21 -9.29 -9.97
C GLN A 224 12.63 -8.27 -11.05
N VAL A 225 12.38 -8.56 -12.33
CA VAL A 225 12.59 -7.60 -13.43
C VAL A 225 11.67 -6.39 -13.26
N ILE A 226 10.38 -6.60 -12.96
CA ILE A 226 9.43 -5.52 -12.67
C ILE A 226 9.90 -4.69 -11.47
N LYS A 227 10.32 -5.32 -10.38
CA LYS A 227 10.89 -4.63 -9.20
C LYS A 227 12.11 -3.77 -9.58
N CYS A 228 12.97 -4.25 -10.48
CA CYS A 228 14.13 -3.50 -10.93
C CYS A 228 13.73 -2.21 -11.65
N MET A 229 12.70 -2.26 -12.52
CA MET A 229 12.17 -1.08 -13.21
C MET A 229 11.53 -0.10 -12.21
N LEU A 230 10.69 -0.59 -11.31
CA LEU A 230 10.01 0.23 -10.29
C LEU A 230 11.00 0.90 -9.33
N LYS A 231 12.10 0.22 -8.98
CA LYS A 231 13.14 0.78 -8.11
C LYS A 231 13.69 2.09 -8.63
N SER A 232 13.98 2.18 -9.93
CA SER A 232 14.58 3.38 -10.52
C SER A 232 13.64 4.60 -10.48
N ILE A 233 12.33 4.37 -10.59
CA ILE A 233 11.31 5.44 -10.53
C ILE A 233 11.14 5.96 -9.11
N CYS A 234 11.18 5.05 -8.12
CA CYS A 234 10.83 5.37 -6.73
C CYS A 234 11.93 6.03 -5.93
N VAL A 235 13.20 5.75 -6.22
CA VAL A 235 14.33 6.27 -5.40
C VAL A 235 14.38 7.80 -5.43
N TYR A 236 14.22 8.40 -6.60
CA TYR A 236 14.26 9.87 -6.75
C TYR A 236 13.13 10.57 -5.99
N LYS A 237 11.91 10.02 -6.03
CA LYS A 237 10.74 10.60 -5.33
C LYS A 237 10.93 10.66 -3.83
N LEU A 238 11.49 9.61 -3.22
CA LEU A 238 11.65 9.54 -1.78
C LEU A 238 12.58 10.60 -1.21
N ASP A 239 13.60 11.00 -1.96
CA ASP A 239 14.49 12.07 -1.53
C ASP A 239 13.79 13.43 -1.61
N THR A 240 13.02 13.67 -2.66
CA THR A 240 12.27 14.92 -2.90
C THR A 240 11.18 15.13 -1.84
N TYR A 241 10.40 14.08 -1.53
CA TYR A 241 9.21 14.18 -0.65
C TYR A 241 9.46 13.64 0.76
N LYS A 242 10.71 13.48 1.18
CA LYS A 242 11.11 12.88 2.47
C LYS A 242 10.40 13.50 3.68
N LYS A 243 10.20 14.83 3.67
CA LYS A 243 9.55 15.55 4.78
C LYS A 243 8.09 15.15 4.97
N TYR A 244 7.42 14.73 3.91
CA TYR A 244 5.98 14.46 3.88
C TYR A 244 5.66 12.97 3.82
N THR A 245 6.70 12.12 3.86
CA THR A 245 6.58 10.69 3.62
C THR A 245 7.11 9.88 4.80
N ILE A 246 6.26 9.00 5.33
CA ILE A 246 6.66 7.92 6.22
C ILE A 246 7.15 6.77 5.35
N LYS A 247 8.47 6.56 5.38
CA LYS A 247 9.11 5.48 4.63
C LYS A 247 9.33 4.28 5.53
N ILE A 248 8.81 3.14 5.12
CA ILE A 248 9.00 1.87 5.81
C ILE A 248 9.67 0.88 4.85
N VAL A 249 10.83 0.37 5.27
CA VAL A 249 11.57 -0.64 4.50
C VAL A 249 11.17 -2.01 5.01
N VAL A 250 10.79 -2.87 4.09
CA VAL A 250 10.27 -4.21 4.37
C VAL A 250 11.28 -5.24 3.87
N ASP A 251 11.73 -6.10 4.75
CA ASP A 251 12.42 -7.32 4.35
C ASP A 251 11.37 -8.36 3.97
N SER A 252 10.97 -8.33 2.70
CA SER A 252 9.98 -9.28 2.18
C SER A 252 10.57 -10.69 2.02
N GLY A 253 11.89 -10.83 2.14
CA GLY A 253 12.57 -12.11 1.96
C GLY A 253 12.28 -12.69 0.57
N THR A 254 12.21 -14.01 0.53
CA THR A 254 11.71 -14.77 -0.62
C THR A 254 10.20 -15.03 -0.53
N SER A 255 9.48 -14.38 0.41
CA SER A 255 8.04 -14.57 0.54
C SER A 255 7.39 -14.24 -0.79
N SER A 256 6.94 -15.28 -1.45
CA SER A 256 6.25 -15.21 -2.73
C SER A 256 4.98 -14.37 -2.53
N VAL A 257 4.65 -13.54 -3.50
CA VAL A 257 3.33 -12.87 -3.56
C VAL A 257 2.20 -13.90 -3.47
N PHE A 258 2.51 -15.17 -3.73
CA PHE A 258 1.59 -16.29 -3.84
C PHE A 258 1.40 -17.12 -2.56
N SER A 259 2.24 -16.93 -1.53
CA SER A 259 2.11 -17.66 -0.28
C SER A 259 2.53 -16.80 0.90
N VAL A 260 1.55 -16.08 1.47
CA VAL A 260 1.76 -15.22 2.63
C VAL A 260 1.20 -15.92 3.86
N THR A 261 2.08 -16.31 4.77
CA THR A 261 1.66 -16.95 6.03
C THR A 261 1.02 -15.93 6.98
N ASN A 262 0.28 -16.43 7.99
CA ASN A 262 -0.26 -15.54 9.01
C ASN A 262 0.84 -14.87 9.84
N GLU A 263 1.97 -15.54 10.02
CA GLU A 263 3.16 -14.98 10.66
C GLU A 263 3.73 -13.80 9.84
N ASP A 264 3.76 -13.92 8.50
CA ASP A 264 4.18 -12.84 7.62
C ASP A 264 3.22 -11.64 7.70
N LYS A 265 1.90 -11.89 7.68
CA LYS A 265 0.88 -10.84 7.82
C LYS A 265 1.06 -10.08 9.13
N GLN A 266 1.24 -10.81 10.24
CA GLN A 266 1.47 -10.21 11.56
C GLN A 266 2.77 -9.42 11.58
N ARG A 267 3.87 -10.00 11.13
CA ARG A 267 5.19 -9.36 11.08
C ARG A 267 5.16 -8.07 10.28
N LEU A 268 4.51 -8.09 9.11
CA LEU A 268 4.37 -6.90 8.25
C LEU A 268 3.52 -5.81 8.91
N TYR A 269 2.42 -6.19 9.55
CA TYR A 269 1.58 -5.25 10.28
C TYR A 269 2.34 -4.62 11.46
N ASP A 270 3.03 -5.44 12.26
CA ASP A 270 3.81 -4.96 13.42
C ASP A 270 4.96 -4.05 13.01
N LEU A 271 5.62 -4.34 11.87
CA LEU A 271 6.63 -3.46 11.29
C LEU A 271 6.05 -2.08 10.96
N GLY A 272 4.85 -2.05 10.41
CA GLY A 272 4.15 -0.81 10.11
C GLY A 272 3.69 -0.08 11.36
N TYR A 273 3.16 -0.79 12.35
CA TYR A 273 2.68 -0.22 13.60
C TYR A 273 3.82 0.38 14.46
N ASN A 274 4.99 -0.28 14.47
CA ASN A 274 6.15 0.11 15.28
C ASN A 274 7.20 0.92 14.49
N PHE A 275 6.84 1.53 13.37
CA PHE A 275 7.81 2.31 12.58
C PHE A 275 8.45 3.43 13.42
N PRO A 276 9.77 3.70 13.25
CA PRO A 276 10.45 4.76 14.01
C PRO A 276 10.05 6.14 13.48
N TYR A 277 9.60 7.03 14.37
CA TYR A 277 9.16 8.38 14.04
C TYR A 277 9.48 9.41 15.12
N THR A 278 9.47 10.69 14.72
CA THR A 278 9.47 11.85 15.61
C THR A 278 8.33 12.76 15.18
N VAL A 279 7.51 13.22 16.12
CA VAL A 279 6.45 14.20 15.89
C VAL A 279 6.97 15.60 16.22
N ILE A 280 6.78 16.53 15.27
CA ILE A 280 6.96 17.97 15.50
C ILE A 280 5.58 18.58 15.63
N SER A 281 5.31 19.26 16.76
CA SER A 281 4.03 19.95 17.00
C SER A 281 4.28 21.39 17.45
N THR A 282 3.28 22.25 17.28
CA THR A 282 3.31 23.65 17.75
C THR A 282 3.44 23.80 19.26
N ASN A 283 3.09 22.77 20.02
CA ASN A 283 3.26 22.74 21.48
C ASN A 283 4.63 22.16 21.84
N ASN A 284 5.69 22.95 21.63
CA ASN A 284 7.04 22.62 22.06
C ASN A 284 7.15 22.63 23.60
N LYS A 285 6.81 21.51 24.24
CA LYS A 285 7.55 21.00 25.40
C LYS A 285 8.15 19.66 24.96
N PRO A 286 9.45 19.45 25.02
CA PRO A 286 10.04 18.15 24.74
C PRO A 286 9.46 17.17 25.76
N ASN A 287 8.69 16.17 25.32
CA ASN A 287 8.31 15.05 26.15
C ASN A 287 9.59 14.29 26.51
N ALA A 288 9.95 14.36 27.79
CA ALA A 288 11.14 13.74 28.38
C ALA A 288 11.07 12.20 28.46
N ASP A 289 10.01 11.58 27.93
CA ASP A 289 9.68 10.17 28.19
C ASP A 289 10.05 9.16 27.10
N ASN A 290 10.72 9.58 26.03
CA ASN A 290 11.23 8.63 25.03
C ASN A 290 12.76 8.41 25.16
N LYS A 291 13.19 7.87 26.30
CA LYS A 291 14.50 7.21 26.37
C LYS A 291 14.38 5.85 25.70
N PRO A 292 15.27 5.48 24.76
CA PRO A 292 15.35 4.10 24.28
C PRO A 292 15.64 3.19 25.47
N ASN A 293 14.87 2.14 25.61
CA ASN A 293 15.05 1.11 26.63
C ASN A 293 16.36 0.36 26.33
N THR A 294 17.45 0.75 27.00
CA THR A 294 18.77 0.13 26.89
C THR A 294 19.03 -0.81 28.07
N ASP A 295 18.06 -1.59 28.48
CA ASP A 295 18.26 -2.61 29.50
C ASP A 295 18.29 -4.01 28.88
N ASN A 296 19.37 -4.30 28.17
CA ASN A 296 19.86 -5.65 28.00
C ASN A 296 21.36 -5.68 28.42
N LYS A 297 21.58 -5.59 29.72
CA LYS A 297 22.85 -6.02 30.29
C LYS A 297 22.82 -7.55 30.38
N THR A 298 23.49 -8.17 29.45
CA THR A 298 23.96 -9.56 29.58
C THR A 298 24.84 -9.71 30.81
N ASN A 299 24.35 -10.47 31.79
CA ASN A 299 25.17 -11.00 32.87
C ASN A 299 26.14 -12.04 32.29
N ALA A 300 27.36 -11.64 32.07
CA ALA A 300 28.49 -12.52 31.89
C ALA A 300 29.62 -12.00 32.77
N ASP A 301 29.59 -12.39 34.02
CA ASP A 301 30.80 -12.43 34.86
C ASP A 301 30.52 -13.34 36.05
N ASN A 302 31.32 -14.33 36.13
CA ASN A 302 31.89 -15.05 37.25
C ASN A 302 31.87 -16.58 37.11
N LYS A 303 33.00 -17.09 36.71
CA LYS A 303 33.70 -18.16 37.46
C LYS A 303 35.07 -18.40 36.83
N THR A 304 36.06 -17.65 37.30
CA THR A 304 37.43 -18.12 37.43
C THR A 304 37.59 -18.55 38.88
N ASN A 305 37.89 -19.80 39.11
CA ASN A 305 39.04 -20.19 39.94
C ASN A 305 39.04 -21.73 40.12
N ALA A 306 40.21 -22.20 39.92
CA ALA A 306 41.01 -23.09 40.74
C ALA A 306 41.18 -24.54 40.22
N ASP A 307 42.41 -24.79 40.08
CA ASP A 307 43.22 -25.99 40.37
C ASP A 307 43.40 -27.05 39.26
N LYS A 308 44.53 -27.00 38.84
CA LYS A 308 45.72 -27.84 38.62
C LYS A 308 46.22 -27.82 37.18
#